data_be379310301adc9fd58e6cfbc26de7f5
#
_entry.id   be379310301adc9fd58e6cfbc26de7f5
#
_cell.length_a   1.000
_cell.length_b   1.000
_cell.length_c   1.000
_cell.angle_alpha   90.00
_cell.angle_beta   90.00
_cell.angle_gamma   90.00
#
_symmetry.space_group_name_H-M   'P 1'
#
loop_
_entity.id
_entity.type
_entity.pdbx_description
1 polymer ?
#
loop_
_entity_poly.entity_id
_entity_poly.type
_entity_poly.pdbx_seq_one_letter_code
_entity_poly.pdbx_strand_id
1 'polypeptide(L)'
;MKLNRKTFTGTLYPRVMKYCLGLALFLPMALAAKRLGYEELYVPEDNAREATLAGGLAVYGVKDIRQLTAHLTGQTPIDPAPIWQPEHKTQQLLDFKDVKGQENAKRALEIAAAGGHNILLVGPPGSGKSMLSERLPSILPDMTRQEQLDVTQIYSVMGLLRPDHP
;
A
#
# COMPACT_ATOMS: atom_id res chain seq x y z
N MET A 1 -13.05 32.17 -15.37
CA MET A 1 -12.94 30.79 -14.89
C MET A 1 -11.70 30.71 -14.02
N LYS A 2 -11.86 30.76 -12.68
CA LYS A 2 -10.74 30.80 -11.74
C LYS A 2 -10.30 29.36 -11.43
N LEU A 3 -9.37 28.85 -12.22
CA LEU A 3 -8.57 27.65 -11.83
C LEU A 3 -7.55 28.08 -10.76
N ASN A 4 -8.00 28.20 -9.52
CA ASN A 4 -7.14 28.55 -8.39
C ASN A 4 -7.05 27.38 -7.37
N ARG A 5 -7.24 26.15 -7.85
CA ARG A 5 -6.98 24.95 -7.06
C ARG A 5 -5.73 24.30 -7.61
N LYS A 6 -4.81 23.95 -6.73
CA LYS A 6 -3.63 23.17 -7.11
C LYS A 6 -4.09 21.75 -7.50
N THR A 7 -4.28 21.56 -8.80
CA THR A 7 -4.72 20.30 -9.40
C THR A 7 -3.53 19.59 -10.00
N PHE A 8 -3.28 18.37 -9.59
CA PHE A 8 -2.25 17.54 -10.19
C PHE A 8 -2.89 16.54 -11.15
N THR A 9 -2.66 16.74 -12.45
CA THR A 9 -3.09 15.81 -13.51
C THR A 9 -1.89 14.93 -13.87
N GLY A 10 -1.72 13.81 -13.20
CA GLY A 10 -0.64 12.85 -13.45
C GLY A 10 -0.70 12.16 -14.83
N THR A 11 -1.63 12.62 -15.70
CA THR A 11 -1.99 11.91 -16.93
C THR A 11 -1.79 12.73 -18.22
N LEU A 12 -1.16 13.93 -18.16
CA LEU A 12 -1.15 14.86 -19.29
C LEU A 12 -0.08 14.61 -20.37
N TYR A 13 0.65 13.50 -20.31
CA TYR A 13 1.55 13.12 -21.39
C TYR A 13 1.23 11.73 -21.95
N PRO A 14 0.73 11.61 -23.20
CA PRO A 14 0.40 10.31 -23.82
C PRO A 14 1.60 9.36 -23.91
N ARG A 15 2.83 9.87 -23.88
CA ARG A 15 4.05 9.05 -23.83
C ARG A 15 4.35 8.50 -22.43
N VAL A 16 4.02 9.20 -21.37
CA VAL A 16 4.18 8.75 -19.97
C VAL A 16 3.12 7.71 -19.63
N MET A 17 1.90 7.84 -20.16
CA MET A 17 0.81 6.89 -19.95
C MET A 17 1.16 5.47 -20.46
N LYS A 18 1.93 5.34 -21.53
CA LYS A 18 2.33 4.03 -22.07
C LYS A 18 3.37 3.31 -21.20
N TYR A 19 4.12 4.03 -20.39
CA TYR A 19 5.09 3.49 -19.43
C TYR A 19 4.50 3.34 -18.03
N CYS A 20 3.49 4.14 -17.66
CA CYS A 20 2.78 4.00 -16.40
C CYS A 20 1.76 2.86 -16.38
N LEU A 21 1.32 2.36 -17.55
CA LEU A 21 0.43 1.19 -17.63
C LEU A 21 1.11 -0.13 -17.21
N GLY A 22 2.41 -0.14 -17.02
CA GLY A 22 3.17 -1.32 -16.58
C GLY A 22 3.89 -1.17 -15.26
N LEU A 23 3.94 0.03 -14.69
CA LEU A 23 4.56 0.31 -13.40
C LEU A 23 3.50 0.93 -12.47
N ALA A 24 3.04 0.16 -11.51
CA ALA A 24 2.12 0.59 -10.47
C ALA A 24 2.83 1.60 -9.53
N LEU A 25 2.87 2.88 -9.93
CA LEU A 25 3.52 3.98 -9.19
C LEU A 25 2.50 4.99 -8.64
N PHE A 26 1.23 4.61 -8.55
CA PHE A 26 0.17 5.57 -8.23
C PHE A 26 0.16 5.99 -6.77
N LEU A 27 0.49 5.10 -5.85
CA LEU A 27 0.66 5.46 -4.44
C LEU A 27 1.85 6.41 -4.21
N PRO A 28 3.07 6.16 -4.73
CA PRO A 28 4.17 7.12 -4.66
C PRO A 28 3.82 8.49 -5.26
N MET A 29 3.11 8.52 -6.40
CA MET A 29 2.67 9.77 -7.04
C MET A 29 1.65 10.51 -6.17
N ALA A 30 0.69 9.82 -5.57
CA ALA A 30 -0.30 10.41 -4.68
C ALA A 30 0.35 10.99 -3.42
N LEU A 31 1.32 10.28 -2.83
CA LEU A 31 2.09 10.75 -1.69
C LEU A 31 2.92 12.00 -2.04
N ALA A 32 3.53 12.03 -3.23
CA ALA A 32 4.26 13.19 -3.73
C ALA A 32 3.31 14.39 -3.98
N ALA A 33 2.16 14.17 -4.61
CA ALA A 33 1.15 15.21 -4.82
C ALA A 33 0.70 15.83 -3.49
N LYS A 34 0.42 14.98 -2.49
CA LYS A 34 0.07 15.44 -1.14
C LYS A 34 1.17 16.29 -0.50
N ARG A 35 2.44 15.85 -0.58
CA ARG A 35 3.59 16.63 -0.05
C ARG A 35 3.75 17.98 -0.73
N LEU A 36 3.41 18.07 -2.01
CA LEU A 36 3.44 19.31 -2.80
C LEU A 36 2.22 20.22 -2.55
N GLY A 37 1.27 19.77 -1.73
CA GLY A 37 0.08 20.55 -1.35
C GLY A 37 -0.98 20.61 -2.45
N TYR A 38 -1.07 19.59 -3.31
CA TYR A 38 -2.21 19.42 -4.22
C TYR A 38 -3.45 18.95 -3.45
N GLU A 39 -4.61 19.38 -3.91
CA GLU A 39 -5.90 19.02 -3.30
C GLU A 39 -6.62 17.92 -4.08
N GLU A 40 -6.37 17.83 -5.40
CA GLU A 40 -7.05 16.93 -6.32
C GLU A 40 -6.03 16.12 -7.14
N LEU A 41 -6.34 14.85 -7.38
CA LEU A 41 -5.51 13.93 -8.16
C LEU A 41 -6.40 13.14 -9.13
N TYR A 42 -6.05 13.18 -10.41
CA TYR A 42 -6.73 12.42 -11.46
C TYR A 42 -5.86 11.26 -11.91
N VAL A 43 -6.40 10.04 -11.80
CA VAL A 43 -5.68 8.79 -12.11
C VAL A 43 -6.59 7.86 -12.94
N PRO A 44 -6.05 6.85 -13.63
CA PRO A 44 -6.87 5.81 -14.22
C PRO A 44 -7.79 5.16 -13.19
N GLU A 45 -9.01 4.82 -13.58
CA GLU A 45 -10.04 4.26 -12.69
C GLU A 45 -9.55 3.05 -11.91
N ASP A 46 -8.81 2.14 -12.59
CA ASP A 46 -8.26 0.91 -11.99
C ASP A 46 -7.27 1.19 -10.84
N ASN A 47 -6.63 2.36 -10.85
CA ASN A 47 -5.60 2.72 -9.88
C ASN A 47 -6.09 3.72 -8.81
N ALA A 48 -7.36 4.14 -8.91
CA ALA A 48 -7.93 5.12 -7.98
C ALA A 48 -7.90 4.61 -6.53
N ARG A 49 -8.20 3.33 -6.30
CA ARG A 49 -8.14 2.72 -4.96
C ARG A 49 -6.76 2.83 -4.33
N GLU A 50 -5.71 2.47 -5.07
CA GLU A 50 -4.33 2.58 -4.62
C GLU A 50 -3.96 4.02 -4.26
N ALA A 51 -4.31 4.97 -5.11
CA ALA A 51 -4.02 6.39 -4.89
C ALA A 51 -4.73 6.95 -3.64
N THR A 52 -5.93 6.45 -3.28
CA THR A 52 -6.64 6.88 -2.07
C THR A 52 -5.94 6.53 -0.77
N LEU A 53 -5.02 5.55 -0.78
CA LEU A 53 -4.23 5.16 0.41
C LEU A 53 -3.36 6.30 0.95
N ALA A 54 -2.94 7.23 0.08
CA ALA A 54 -2.19 8.42 0.50
C ALA A 54 -2.97 9.31 1.49
N GLY A 55 -4.31 9.30 1.41
CA GLY A 55 -5.21 10.11 2.24
C GLY A 55 -4.98 11.61 2.11
N GLY A 56 -6.01 12.39 2.37
CA GLY A 56 -5.92 13.87 2.33
C GLY A 56 -5.87 14.48 0.92
N LEU A 57 -6.18 13.69 -0.11
CA LEU A 57 -6.37 14.12 -1.50
C LEU A 57 -7.75 13.68 -1.98
N ALA A 58 -8.42 14.49 -2.78
CA ALA A 58 -9.58 14.06 -3.54
C ALA A 58 -9.08 13.33 -4.80
N VAL A 59 -9.23 12.01 -4.84
CA VAL A 59 -8.77 11.17 -5.95
C VAL A 59 -9.94 10.89 -6.89
N TYR A 60 -9.77 11.21 -8.16
CA TYR A 60 -10.77 10.97 -9.20
C TYR A 60 -10.27 9.91 -10.18
N GLY A 61 -10.97 8.78 -10.24
CA GLY A 61 -10.74 7.73 -11.23
C GLY A 61 -11.34 8.12 -12.58
N VAL A 62 -10.56 8.14 -13.64
CA VAL A 62 -10.99 8.49 -14.99
C VAL A 62 -10.72 7.37 -15.97
N LYS A 63 -11.69 7.09 -16.86
CA LYS A 63 -11.58 6.06 -17.90
C LYS A 63 -10.81 6.57 -19.12
N ASP A 64 -11.08 7.81 -19.49
CA ASP A 64 -10.50 8.43 -20.67
C ASP A 64 -10.42 9.96 -20.55
N ILE A 65 -9.76 10.58 -21.53
CA ILE A 65 -9.59 12.04 -21.59
C ILE A 65 -10.90 12.79 -21.78
N ARG A 66 -11.90 12.17 -22.42
CA ARG A 66 -13.20 12.80 -22.67
C ARG A 66 -13.95 12.96 -21.36
N GLN A 67 -13.94 11.91 -20.53
CA GLN A 67 -14.55 11.95 -19.20
C GLN A 67 -13.88 13.00 -18.32
N LEU A 68 -12.51 13.07 -18.34
CA LEU A 68 -11.79 14.10 -17.62
C LEU A 68 -12.17 15.51 -18.09
N THR A 69 -12.24 15.73 -19.41
CA THR A 69 -12.61 17.04 -19.96
C THR A 69 -14.04 17.40 -19.56
N ALA A 70 -14.99 16.48 -19.65
CA ALA A 70 -16.37 16.69 -19.26
C ALA A 70 -16.51 17.04 -17.76
N HIS A 71 -15.71 16.39 -16.91
CA HIS A 71 -15.65 16.72 -15.47
C HIS A 71 -15.10 18.14 -15.23
N LEU A 72 -13.96 18.46 -15.85
CA LEU A 72 -13.31 19.77 -15.69
C LEU A 72 -14.13 20.93 -16.25
N THR A 73 -14.97 20.67 -17.28
CA THR A 73 -15.90 21.65 -17.86
C THR A 73 -17.24 21.74 -17.12
N GLY A 74 -17.46 20.87 -16.12
CA GLY A 74 -18.69 20.83 -15.33
C GLY A 74 -19.88 20.18 -16.05
N GLN A 75 -19.67 19.54 -17.20
CA GLN A 75 -20.74 18.85 -17.94
C GLN A 75 -21.18 17.56 -17.24
N THR A 76 -20.21 16.73 -16.83
CA THR A 76 -20.47 15.49 -16.09
C THR A 76 -19.49 15.39 -14.95
N PRO A 77 -19.88 15.79 -13.72
CA PRO A 77 -19.02 15.67 -12.55
C PRO A 77 -18.77 14.20 -12.22
N ILE A 78 -17.55 13.89 -11.82
CA ILE A 78 -17.14 12.58 -11.30
C ILE A 78 -17.04 12.72 -9.79
N ASP A 79 -17.57 11.76 -9.05
CA ASP A 79 -17.39 11.72 -7.62
C ASP A 79 -15.98 11.24 -7.24
N PRO A 80 -15.38 11.78 -6.17
CA PRO A 80 -14.08 11.30 -5.69
C PRO A 80 -14.18 9.85 -5.24
N ALA A 81 -13.14 9.07 -5.54
CA ALA A 81 -13.07 7.68 -5.11
C ALA A 81 -13.10 7.58 -3.57
N PRO A 82 -13.87 6.66 -2.99
CA PRO A 82 -13.90 6.45 -1.56
C PRO A 82 -12.52 6.01 -1.05
N ILE A 83 -12.15 6.50 0.12
CA ILE A 83 -10.89 6.09 0.76
C ILE A 83 -10.96 4.59 1.00
N TRP A 84 -10.03 3.88 0.37
CA TRP A 84 -9.94 2.44 0.58
C TRP A 84 -9.43 2.15 2.00
N GLN A 85 -10.14 1.29 2.68
CA GLN A 85 -9.73 0.77 3.98
C GLN A 85 -9.51 -0.73 3.83
N PRO A 86 -8.35 -1.25 4.27
CA PRO A 86 -8.11 -2.68 4.24
C PRO A 86 -9.18 -3.39 5.09
N GLU A 87 -9.83 -4.39 4.51
CA GLU A 87 -10.62 -5.30 5.32
C GLU A 87 -9.67 -6.01 6.28
N HIS A 88 -9.93 -5.88 7.57
CA HIS A 88 -9.25 -6.67 8.59
C HIS A 88 -9.66 -8.14 8.44
N LYS A 89 -9.12 -8.81 7.43
CA LYS A 89 -9.15 -10.27 7.40
C LYS A 89 -8.20 -10.73 8.50
N THR A 90 -8.75 -11.23 9.56
CA THR A 90 -8.01 -11.97 10.57
C THR A 90 -7.42 -13.18 9.86
N GLN A 91 -6.23 -13.03 9.26
CA GLN A 91 -5.50 -14.20 8.82
C GLN A 91 -5.25 -15.03 10.08
N GLN A 92 -5.64 -16.29 10.04
CA GLN A 92 -5.24 -17.24 11.08
C GLN A 92 -3.72 -17.41 10.97
N LEU A 93 -3.00 -16.54 11.66
CA LEU A 93 -1.56 -16.68 11.78
C LEU A 93 -1.27 -17.94 12.59
N LEU A 94 -0.26 -18.68 12.16
CA LEU A 94 0.27 -19.79 12.94
C LEU A 94 0.83 -19.22 14.25
N ASP A 95 0.33 -19.72 15.39
CA ASP A 95 0.63 -19.17 16.69
C ASP A 95 1.86 -19.85 17.33
N PHE A 96 2.64 -19.10 18.08
CA PHE A 96 3.75 -19.62 18.87
C PHE A 96 3.32 -20.62 19.96
N LYS A 97 2.10 -20.51 20.48
CA LYS A 97 1.53 -21.44 21.45
C LYS A 97 1.49 -22.90 20.95
N ASP A 98 1.42 -23.07 19.61
CA ASP A 98 1.37 -24.40 19.00
C ASP A 98 2.74 -25.09 18.95
N VAL A 99 3.83 -24.34 19.22
CA VAL A 99 5.18 -24.86 19.26
C VAL A 99 5.46 -25.52 20.61
N LYS A 100 5.62 -26.85 20.59
CA LYS A 100 5.98 -27.61 21.78
C LYS A 100 7.49 -27.58 21.99
N GLY A 101 7.93 -27.26 23.20
CA GLY A 101 9.34 -27.17 23.55
C GLY A 101 10.05 -25.94 22.95
N GLN A 102 11.34 -26.02 22.81
CA GLN A 102 12.23 -24.95 22.25
C GLN A 102 12.15 -23.60 22.99
N GLU A 103 12.01 -23.63 24.29
CA GLU A 103 11.79 -22.43 25.12
C GLU A 103 12.86 -21.35 24.94
N ASN A 104 14.14 -21.73 24.76
CA ASN A 104 15.23 -20.79 24.52
C ASN A 104 15.08 -20.08 23.17
N ALA A 105 14.69 -20.82 22.12
CA ALA A 105 14.49 -20.23 20.80
C ALA A 105 13.24 -19.34 20.76
N LYS A 106 12.14 -19.73 21.40
CA LYS A 106 10.95 -18.90 21.56
C LYS A 106 11.31 -17.59 22.29
N ARG A 107 11.99 -17.70 23.43
CA ARG A 107 12.39 -16.51 24.20
C ARG A 107 13.29 -15.57 23.41
N ALA A 108 14.23 -16.11 22.66
CA ALA A 108 15.08 -15.30 21.78
C ALA A 108 14.26 -14.57 20.69
N LEU A 109 13.28 -15.25 20.09
CA LEU A 109 12.38 -14.66 19.09
C LEU A 109 11.46 -13.59 19.68
N GLU A 110 10.93 -13.79 20.89
CA GLU A 110 10.15 -12.76 21.61
C GLU A 110 10.98 -11.49 21.87
N ILE A 111 12.22 -11.64 22.33
CA ILE A 111 13.12 -10.51 22.56
C ILE A 111 13.44 -9.79 21.24
N ALA A 112 13.71 -10.55 20.18
CA ALA A 112 13.98 -9.99 18.87
C ALA A 112 12.76 -9.23 18.30
N ALA A 113 11.57 -9.79 18.44
CA ALA A 113 10.32 -9.17 18.00
C ALA A 113 10.02 -7.88 18.78
N ALA A 114 10.15 -7.91 20.10
CA ALA A 114 9.90 -6.76 20.98
C ALA A 114 10.90 -5.61 20.75
N GLY A 115 12.15 -5.95 20.42
CA GLY A 115 13.22 -4.96 20.21
C GLY A 115 13.48 -4.58 18.76
N GLY A 116 12.76 -5.14 17.79
CA GLY A 116 13.02 -4.92 16.36
C GLY A 116 14.41 -5.43 15.94
N HIS A 117 14.91 -6.48 16.58
CA HIS A 117 16.26 -7.01 16.33
C HIS A 117 16.28 -8.06 15.24
N ASN A 118 17.36 -8.08 14.47
CA ASN A 118 17.64 -9.19 13.56
C ASN A 118 18.02 -10.44 14.36
N ILE A 119 17.53 -11.60 13.91
CA ILE A 119 17.86 -12.88 14.53
C ILE A 119 18.29 -13.90 13.48
N LEU A 120 19.26 -14.71 13.80
CA LEU A 120 19.74 -15.81 12.98
C LEU A 120 19.48 -17.15 13.68
N LEU A 121 18.73 -18.01 13.03
CA LEU A 121 18.47 -19.38 13.50
C LEU A 121 19.43 -20.36 12.82
N VAL A 122 20.30 -20.98 13.60
CA VAL A 122 21.28 -21.98 13.13
C VAL A 122 20.98 -23.32 13.76
N GLY A 123 21.05 -24.39 12.95
CA GLY A 123 20.83 -25.75 13.45
C GLY A 123 20.68 -26.74 12.30
N PRO A 124 20.69 -28.07 12.59
CA PRO A 124 20.58 -29.13 11.59
C PRO A 124 19.21 -29.09 10.88
N PRO A 125 19.08 -29.76 9.72
CA PRO A 125 17.78 -29.98 9.08
C PRO A 125 16.79 -30.62 10.07
N GLY A 126 15.51 -30.21 10.00
CA GLY A 126 14.46 -30.75 10.90
C GLY A 126 14.45 -30.18 12.32
N SER A 127 15.34 -29.24 12.68
CA SER A 127 15.34 -28.63 14.02
C SER A 127 14.26 -27.58 14.27
N GLY A 128 13.29 -27.42 13.38
CA GLY A 128 12.13 -26.52 13.57
C GLY A 128 12.36 -25.06 13.23
N LYS A 129 13.48 -24.69 12.57
CA LYS A 129 13.78 -23.29 12.23
C LYS A 129 12.69 -22.64 11.36
N SER A 130 12.27 -23.31 10.29
CA SER A 130 11.20 -22.80 9.39
C SER A 130 9.88 -22.66 10.13
N MET A 131 9.54 -23.65 10.97
CA MET A 131 8.33 -23.64 11.78
C MET A 131 8.29 -22.45 12.74
N LEU A 132 9.41 -22.09 13.37
CA LEU A 132 9.53 -20.93 14.24
C LEU A 132 9.43 -19.63 13.44
N SER A 133 10.12 -19.53 12.30
CA SER A 133 10.09 -18.34 11.44
C SER A 133 8.71 -18.03 10.88
N GLU A 134 7.94 -19.05 10.48
CA GLU A 134 6.56 -18.90 9.98
C GLU A 134 5.60 -18.38 11.04
N ARG A 135 5.91 -18.59 12.32
CA ARG A 135 5.11 -18.11 13.44
C ARG A 135 5.53 -16.75 13.98
N LEU A 136 6.69 -16.25 13.56
CA LEU A 136 7.20 -14.94 14.00
C LEU A 136 6.18 -13.80 13.79
N PRO A 137 5.43 -13.74 12.68
CA PRO A 137 4.42 -12.70 12.48
C PRO A 137 3.35 -12.63 13.57
N SER A 138 3.07 -13.74 14.27
CA SER A 138 2.05 -13.75 15.35
C SER A 138 2.46 -13.02 16.62
N ILE A 139 3.74 -12.74 16.80
CA ILE A 139 4.28 -12.03 17.96
C ILE A 139 4.88 -10.67 17.62
N LEU A 140 4.89 -10.29 16.32
CA LEU A 140 5.32 -8.95 15.93
C LEU A 140 4.23 -7.92 16.30
N PRO A 141 4.62 -6.72 16.75
CA PRO A 141 3.67 -5.64 16.94
C PRO A 141 3.01 -5.24 15.61
N ASP A 142 1.79 -4.72 15.69
CA ASP A 142 1.10 -4.18 14.54
C ASP A 142 1.88 -3.02 13.93
N MET A 143 1.93 -2.98 12.60
CA MET A 143 2.56 -1.87 11.89
C MET A 143 1.80 -0.57 12.10
N THR A 144 2.51 0.50 12.34
CA THR A 144 1.97 1.85 12.30
C THR A 144 1.45 2.18 10.90
N ARG A 145 0.56 3.17 10.79
CA ARG A 145 0.03 3.61 9.50
C ARG A 145 1.14 4.03 8.53
N GLN A 146 2.21 4.63 9.02
CA GLN A 146 3.34 5.05 8.18
C GLN A 146 4.10 3.83 7.64
N GLU A 147 4.42 2.86 8.50
CA GLU A 147 5.07 1.61 8.08
C GLU A 147 4.23 0.83 7.08
N GLN A 148 2.90 0.76 7.27
CA GLN A 148 2.00 0.16 6.30
C GLN A 148 2.11 0.84 4.93
N LEU A 149 2.12 2.18 4.90
CA LEU A 149 2.27 2.94 3.66
C LEU A 149 3.63 2.70 3.00
N ASP A 150 4.71 2.66 3.78
CA ASP A 150 6.07 2.44 3.26
C ASP A 150 6.19 1.05 2.63
N VAL A 151 5.67 0.02 3.29
CA VAL A 151 5.62 -1.35 2.76
C VAL A 151 4.74 -1.41 1.51
N THR A 152 3.54 -0.84 1.56
CA THR A 152 2.62 -0.82 0.41
C THR A 152 3.24 -0.09 -0.79
N GLN A 153 4.00 0.98 -0.54
CA GLN A 153 4.72 1.71 -1.59
C GLN A 153 5.76 0.84 -2.29
N ILE A 154 6.49 0.00 -1.54
CA ILE A 154 7.45 -0.95 -2.11
C ILE A 154 6.72 -1.97 -3.00
N TYR A 155 5.62 -2.55 -2.51
CA TYR A 155 4.80 -3.49 -3.28
C TYR A 155 4.19 -2.85 -4.54
N SER A 156 3.77 -1.58 -4.44
CA SER A 156 3.29 -0.78 -5.57
C SER A 156 4.36 -0.67 -6.66
N VAL A 157 5.58 -0.24 -6.30
CA VAL A 157 6.70 -0.11 -7.25
C VAL A 157 7.05 -1.44 -7.91
N MET A 158 6.94 -2.55 -7.19
CA MET A 158 7.19 -3.89 -7.69
C MET A 158 6.04 -4.45 -8.55
N GLY A 159 4.91 -3.75 -8.65
CA GLY A 159 3.71 -4.24 -9.35
C GLY A 159 3.06 -5.45 -8.69
N LEU A 160 3.26 -5.63 -7.39
CA LEU A 160 2.75 -6.76 -6.62
C LEU A 160 1.42 -6.47 -5.91
N LEU A 161 0.93 -5.24 -5.97
CA LEU A 161 -0.39 -4.90 -5.46
C LEU A 161 -1.46 -5.51 -6.34
N ARG A 162 -2.46 -6.12 -5.72
CA ARG A 162 -3.63 -6.64 -6.43
C ARG A 162 -4.66 -5.53 -6.56
N PRO A 163 -5.36 -5.40 -7.72
CA PRO A 163 -6.40 -4.37 -7.91
C PRO A 163 -7.49 -4.41 -6.83
N ASP A 164 -7.81 -5.61 -6.33
CA ASP A 164 -8.85 -5.82 -5.32
C ASP A 164 -8.34 -5.63 -3.88
N HIS A 165 -7.02 -5.71 -3.69
CA HIS A 165 -6.35 -5.60 -2.39
C HIS A 165 -5.01 -4.88 -2.57
N PRO A 166 -5.04 -3.55 -2.74
CA PRO A 166 -3.84 -2.75 -2.83
C PRO A 166 -3.07 -2.66 -1.52
#